data_d2ca39756266b38483894498917c7350
#
_entry.id   d2ca39756266b38483894498917c7350
#
_cell.length_a   1.000
_cell.length_b   1.000
_cell.length_c   1.000
_cell.angle_alpha   90.00
_cell.angle_beta   90.00
_cell.angle_gamma   90.00
#
_symmetry.space_group_name_H-M   'P 1'
#
loop_
_entity.id
_entity.type
_entity.pdbx_description
1 polymer ?
#
loop_
_entity_poly.entity_id
_entity_poly.type
_entity_poly.pdbx_seq_one_letter_code
_entity_poly.pdbx_strand_id
1 'polypeptide(L)'
;MPLLERVRVEVYLPDPHLAEYEKLLQSLAEEFTYAFGGCSIVRGLEGSYLSIGGMVMPDRINLLYADIPTALTTNFTVVAGYAGELKRAAMEVLAEETILITVEQIHHAV
;
A
#
# COMPACT_ATOMS: atom_id res chain seq x y z
N MET A 1 -25.85 8.25 -13.85
CA MET A 1 -24.55 7.66 -14.23
C MET A 1 -24.25 6.48 -13.31
N PRO A 2 -23.98 5.31 -13.84
CA PRO A 2 -23.66 4.17 -12.99
C PRO A 2 -22.30 4.33 -12.31
N LEU A 3 -22.17 3.78 -11.10
CA LEU A 3 -20.94 3.70 -10.37
C LEU A 3 -20.50 2.25 -10.28
N LEU A 4 -19.22 1.99 -10.48
CA LEU A 4 -18.63 0.68 -10.28
C LEU A 4 -17.98 0.62 -8.89
N GLU A 5 -18.23 -0.50 -8.22
CA GLU A 5 -17.55 -0.78 -6.96
C GLU A 5 -16.16 -1.34 -7.23
N ARG A 6 -15.18 -0.82 -6.51
CA ARG A 6 -13.81 -1.30 -6.54
C ARG A 6 -13.25 -1.36 -5.13
N VAL A 7 -12.30 -2.24 -4.95
CA VAL A 7 -11.54 -2.31 -3.71
C VAL A 7 -10.16 -1.73 -3.98
N ARG A 8 -9.76 -0.74 -3.19
CA ARG A 8 -8.43 -0.17 -3.27
C ARG A 8 -7.56 -0.74 -2.16
N VAL A 9 -6.42 -1.31 -2.56
CA VAL A 9 -5.37 -1.74 -1.63
C VAL A 9 -4.26 -0.71 -1.69
N GLU A 10 -3.91 -0.15 -0.54
CA GLU A 10 -2.89 0.89 -0.41
C GLU A 10 -1.79 0.42 0.52
N VAL A 11 -0.54 0.54 0.10
CA VAL A 11 0.63 0.20 0.90
C VAL A 11 1.43 1.48 1.14
N TYR A 12 1.62 1.85 2.38
CA TYR A 12 2.38 3.02 2.79
C TYR A 12 3.77 2.57 3.23
N LEU A 13 4.78 2.89 2.43
CA LEU A 13 6.14 2.44 2.64
C LEU A 13 7.03 3.62 3.04
N PRO A 14 7.63 3.60 4.25
CA PRO A 14 8.62 4.60 4.59
C PRO A 14 9.82 4.49 3.66
N ASP A 15 10.40 5.61 3.29
CA ASP A 15 11.52 5.66 2.35
C ASP A 15 12.85 5.79 3.11
N PRO A 16 13.63 4.71 3.22
CA PRO A 16 14.92 4.74 3.91
C PRO A 16 16.07 5.24 3.01
N HIS A 17 15.80 5.64 1.76
CA HIS A 17 16.80 6.08 0.79
C HIS A 17 17.90 5.04 0.51
N LEU A 18 17.54 3.76 0.50
CA LEU A 18 18.44 2.65 0.20
C LEU A 18 18.16 2.07 -1.19
N ALA A 19 19.20 1.57 -1.85
CA ALA A 19 19.06 0.96 -3.18
C ALA A 19 18.14 -0.27 -3.17
N GLU A 20 18.19 -1.07 -2.13
CA GLU A 20 17.33 -2.24 -1.95
C GLU A 20 15.85 -1.86 -1.88
N TYR A 21 15.56 -0.68 -1.36
CA TYR A 21 14.20 -0.17 -1.27
C TYR A 21 13.59 0.04 -2.65
N GLU A 22 14.34 0.60 -3.59
CA GLU A 22 13.85 0.81 -4.96
C GLU A 22 13.51 -0.53 -5.63
N LYS A 23 14.32 -1.55 -5.40
CA LYS A 23 14.04 -2.90 -5.89
C LYS A 23 12.78 -3.48 -5.29
N LEU A 24 12.57 -3.30 -3.99
CA LEU A 24 11.34 -3.73 -3.31
C LEU A 24 10.13 -3.03 -3.92
N LEU A 25 10.21 -1.72 -4.09
CA LEU A 25 9.11 -0.93 -4.64
C LEU A 25 8.73 -1.42 -6.03
N GLN A 26 9.72 -1.66 -6.88
CA GLN A 26 9.49 -2.20 -8.23
C GLN A 26 8.91 -3.61 -8.19
N SER A 27 9.40 -4.47 -7.31
CA SER A 27 8.85 -5.84 -7.16
C SER A 27 7.40 -5.82 -6.72
N LEU A 28 7.04 -4.97 -5.78
CA LEU A 28 5.66 -4.82 -5.32
C LEU A 28 4.77 -4.26 -6.43
N ALA A 29 5.25 -3.28 -7.18
CA ALA A 29 4.52 -2.71 -8.30
C ALA A 29 4.24 -3.77 -9.38
N GLU A 30 5.21 -4.59 -9.70
CA GLU A 30 5.05 -5.70 -10.64
C GLU A 30 4.04 -6.71 -10.13
N GLU A 31 4.13 -7.10 -8.87
CA GLU A 31 3.18 -8.03 -8.26
C GLU A 31 1.76 -7.49 -8.32
N PHE A 32 1.55 -6.22 -7.98
CA PHE A 32 0.25 -5.58 -8.06
C PHE A 32 -0.27 -5.54 -9.50
N THR A 33 0.61 -5.26 -10.45
CA THR A 33 0.23 -5.23 -11.86
C THR A 33 -0.22 -6.60 -12.35
N TYR A 34 0.50 -7.65 -12.00
CA TYR A 34 0.11 -9.01 -12.37
C TYR A 34 -1.15 -9.48 -11.65
N ALA A 35 -1.28 -9.14 -10.37
CA ALA A 35 -2.43 -9.59 -9.58
C ALA A 35 -3.71 -8.83 -9.91
N PHE A 36 -3.63 -7.53 -10.20
CA PHE A 36 -4.79 -6.65 -10.26
C PHE A 36 -4.94 -5.90 -11.59
N GLY A 37 -4.00 -6.06 -12.50
CA GLY A 37 -4.06 -5.43 -13.82
C GLY A 37 -3.47 -4.03 -13.88
N GLY A 38 -2.97 -3.49 -12.79
CA GLY A 38 -2.34 -2.18 -12.76
C GLY A 38 -1.92 -1.78 -11.36
N CYS A 39 -1.07 -0.75 -11.30
CA CYS A 39 -0.56 -0.23 -10.05
C CYS A 39 -0.17 1.23 -10.24
N SER A 40 -0.34 2.03 -9.22
CA SER A 40 0.11 3.43 -9.19
C SER A 40 1.02 3.65 -8.00
N ILE A 41 2.02 4.50 -8.20
CA ILE A 41 2.96 4.89 -7.15
C ILE A 41 2.89 6.40 -6.98
N VAL A 42 2.64 6.86 -5.75
CA VAL A 42 2.74 8.26 -5.39
C VAL A 42 3.99 8.41 -4.54
N ARG A 43 4.98 9.12 -5.07
CA ARG A 43 6.27 9.28 -4.40
C ARG A 43 6.32 10.54 -3.57
N GLY A 44 7.03 10.46 -2.46
CA GLY A 44 7.41 11.62 -1.67
C GLY A 44 6.26 12.28 -0.91
N LEU A 45 5.35 11.49 -0.36
CA LEU A 45 4.37 12.00 0.58
C LEU A 45 5.10 12.45 1.85
N GLU A 46 4.85 13.68 2.26
CA GLU A 46 5.39 14.20 3.50
C GLU A 46 4.46 13.91 4.66
N GLY A 47 5.02 13.43 5.74
CA GLY A 47 4.29 13.17 6.96
C GLY A 47 5.13 13.52 8.17
N SER A 48 4.56 13.32 9.33
CA SER A 48 5.28 13.44 10.59
C SER A 48 4.72 12.45 11.60
N TYR A 49 5.53 12.05 12.52
CA TYR A 49 5.10 11.20 13.62
C TYR A 49 5.73 11.64 14.92
N LEU A 50 5.07 11.26 16.01
CA LEU A 50 5.57 11.56 17.35
C LEU A 50 6.45 10.39 17.82
N SER A 51 7.71 10.68 18.08
CA SER A 51 8.64 9.66 18.59
C SER A 51 8.31 9.29 20.05
N ILE A 52 8.88 8.19 20.51
CA ILE A 52 8.74 7.75 21.91
C ILE A 52 9.21 8.83 22.87
N GLY A 53 10.22 9.61 22.49
CA GLY A 53 10.72 10.72 23.29
C GLY A 53 9.89 12.00 23.25
N GLY A 54 8.77 12.00 22.56
CA GLY A 54 7.87 13.16 22.45
C GLY A 54 8.29 14.18 21.41
N MET A 55 9.20 13.86 20.52
CA MET A 55 9.63 14.75 19.45
C MET A 55 8.84 14.48 18.18
N VAL A 56 8.47 15.54 17.45
CA VAL A 56 7.86 15.44 16.13
C VAL A 56 8.98 15.15 15.13
N MET A 57 8.87 14.02 14.45
CA MET A 57 9.84 13.57 13.45
C MET A 57 9.26 13.69 12.07
N PRO A 58 10.00 14.26 11.09
CA PRO A 58 9.56 14.21 9.70
C PRO A 58 9.61 12.79 9.17
N ASP A 59 8.69 12.49 8.25
CA ASP A 59 8.63 11.18 7.62
C ASP A 59 8.40 11.38 6.12
N ARG A 60 8.97 10.49 5.32
CA ARG A 60 8.78 10.47 3.89
C ARG A 60 8.26 9.09 3.49
N ILE A 61 7.14 9.08 2.80
CA ILE A 61 6.40 7.87 2.50
C ILE A 61 6.13 7.79 1.01
N ASN A 62 6.25 6.60 0.45
CA ASN A 62 5.77 6.31 -0.88
C ASN A 62 4.51 5.47 -0.78
N LEU A 63 3.49 5.85 -1.52
CA LEU A 63 2.21 5.16 -1.56
C LEU A 63 2.12 4.33 -2.83
N LEU A 64 1.90 3.04 -2.66
CA LEU A 64 1.65 2.10 -3.74
C LEU A 64 0.19 1.67 -3.65
N TYR A 65 -0.58 1.79 -4.73
CA TYR A 65 -1.97 1.35 -4.67
C TYR A 65 -2.42 0.69 -5.96
N ALA A 66 -3.42 -0.18 -5.83
CA ALA A 66 -4.10 -0.81 -6.94
C ALA A 66 -5.59 -0.91 -6.65
N ASP A 67 -6.39 -0.79 -7.70
CA ASP A 67 -7.83 -0.92 -7.63
C ASP A 67 -8.25 -2.25 -8.22
N ILE A 68 -9.01 -3.02 -7.44
CA ILE A 68 -9.47 -4.34 -7.82
C ILE A 68 -10.95 -4.23 -8.22
N PRO A 69 -11.37 -4.73 -9.39
CA PRO A 69 -12.76 -4.64 -9.84
C PRO A 69 -13.65 -5.66 -9.11
N THR A 70 -13.85 -5.46 -7.82
CA THR A 70 -14.68 -6.33 -6.98
C THR A 70 -15.32 -5.54 -5.86
N ALA A 71 -16.25 -6.15 -5.15
CA ALA A 71 -16.85 -5.59 -3.94
C ALA A 71 -16.15 -6.16 -2.71
N LEU A 72 -15.80 -5.29 -1.78
CA LEU A 72 -15.14 -5.68 -0.53
C LEU A 72 -16.01 -6.62 0.30
N THR A 73 -17.32 -6.39 0.31
CA THR A 73 -18.28 -7.19 1.10
C THR A 73 -18.28 -8.67 0.70
N THR A 74 -18.04 -8.97 -0.58
CA THR A 74 -18.05 -10.36 -1.09
C THR A 74 -16.69 -11.03 -1.06
N ASN A 75 -15.60 -10.25 -1.01
CA ASN A 75 -14.24 -10.76 -1.11
C ASN A 75 -13.33 -10.32 0.03
N PHE A 76 -13.92 -9.93 1.16
CA PHE A 76 -13.18 -9.39 2.28
C PHE A 76 -12.07 -10.32 2.77
N THR A 77 -12.38 -11.60 2.96
CA THR A 77 -11.42 -12.58 3.47
C THR A 77 -10.20 -12.74 2.55
N VAL A 78 -10.45 -12.81 1.24
CA VAL A 78 -9.39 -12.95 0.24
C VAL A 78 -8.50 -11.71 0.22
N VAL A 79 -9.12 -10.53 0.17
CA VAL A 79 -8.38 -9.26 0.13
C VAL A 79 -7.60 -9.04 1.42
N ALA A 80 -8.20 -9.33 2.58
CA ALA A 80 -7.53 -9.21 3.87
C ALA A 80 -6.33 -10.15 3.99
N GLY A 81 -6.46 -11.38 3.50
CA GLY A 81 -5.38 -12.35 3.48
C GLY A 81 -4.20 -11.88 2.63
N TYR A 82 -4.50 -11.37 1.45
CA TYR A 82 -3.48 -10.84 0.54
C TYR A 82 -2.76 -9.63 1.17
N ALA A 83 -3.51 -8.70 1.75
CA ALA A 83 -2.93 -7.55 2.43
C ALA A 83 -2.00 -7.96 3.57
N GLY A 84 -2.38 -8.97 4.34
CA GLY A 84 -1.55 -9.50 5.42
C GLY A 84 -0.23 -10.12 4.92
N GLU A 85 -0.27 -10.82 3.80
CA GLU A 85 0.93 -11.38 3.17
C GLU A 85 1.87 -10.29 2.65
N LEU A 86 1.32 -9.27 2.00
CA LEU A 86 2.10 -8.12 1.55
C LEU A 86 2.77 -7.41 2.70
N LYS A 87 2.04 -7.18 3.78
CA LYS A 87 2.58 -6.52 4.98
C LYS A 87 3.77 -7.28 5.53
N ARG A 88 3.64 -8.59 5.67
CA ARG A 88 4.70 -9.43 6.20
C ARG A 88 5.95 -9.39 5.33
N ALA A 89 5.78 -9.55 4.01
CA ALA A 89 6.89 -9.51 3.07
C ALA A 89 7.61 -8.17 3.08
N ALA A 90 6.87 -7.07 3.10
CA ALA A 90 7.45 -5.73 3.13
C ALA A 90 8.18 -5.45 4.44
N MET A 91 7.64 -5.88 5.57
CA MET A 91 8.29 -5.73 6.87
C MET A 91 9.61 -6.49 6.95
N GLU A 92 9.67 -7.69 6.39
CA GLU A 92 10.91 -8.48 6.35
C GLU A 92 12.00 -7.76 5.55
N VAL A 93 11.69 -7.27 4.36
CA VAL A 93 12.67 -6.63 3.48
C VAL A 93 13.15 -5.30 4.05
N LEU A 94 12.25 -4.49 4.61
CA LEU A 94 12.59 -3.18 5.13
C LEU A 94 13.12 -3.21 6.56
N ALA A 95 13.02 -4.33 7.26
CA ALA A 95 13.32 -4.47 8.68
C ALA A 95 12.54 -3.46 9.53
N GLU A 96 11.32 -3.13 9.10
CA GLU A 96 10.43 -2.22 9.80
C GLU A 96 9.46 -2.99 10.69
N GLU A 97 9.16 -2.44 11.87
CA GLU A 97 8.22 -3.07 12.80
C GLU A 97 6.78 -2.97 12.33
N THR A 98 6.44 -1.88 11.64
CA THR A 98 5.09 -1.66 11.13
C THR A 98 5.10 -1.06 9.74
N ILE A 99 4.22 -1.59 8.89
CA ILE A 99 3.90 -1.02 7.59
C ILE A 99 2.39 -0.91 7.53
N LEU A 100 1.89 0.25 7.13
CA LEU A 100 0.46 0.45 7.01
C LEU A 100 -0.02 -0.05 5.67
N ILE A 101 -0.98 -0.97 5.70
CA ILE A 101 -1.73 -1.40 4.52
C ILE A 101 -3.19 -1.13 4.80
N THR A 102 -3.84 -0.39 3.92
CA THR A 102 -5.27 -0.10 4.02
C THR A 102 -6.00 -0.75 2.86
N VAL A 103 -7.24 -1.11 3.14
CA VAL A 103 -8.15 -1.66 2.14
C VAL A 103 -9.45 -0.88 2.28
N GLU A 104 -9.91 -0.29 1.19
CA GLU A 104 -11.15 0.47 1.22
C GLU A 104 -12.00 0.19 -0.02
N GLN A 105 -13.29 0.32 0.13
CA GLN A 105 -14.19 0.26 -1.01
C GLN A 105 -14.35 1.66 -1.59
N ILE A 106 -14.16 1.77 -2.90
CA ILE A 106 -14.36 3.01 -3.63
C ILE A 106 -15.40 2.80 -4.71
N HIS A 107 -15.98 3.90 -5.16
CA HIS A 107 -16.91 3.92 -6.30
C HIS A 107 -16.37 4.89 -7.33
N HIS A 108 -16.34 4.47 -8.59
CA HIS A 108 -15.95 5.39 -9.64
C HIS A 108 -17.01 5.44 -10.73
N ALA A 109 -17.10 6.59 -11.37
CA ALA A 109 -18.03 6.78 -12.48
C ALA A 109 -17.52 6.04 -13.73
N VAL A 110 -18.43 5.46 -14.44
CA VAL A 110 -18.15 4.71 -15.67
C VAL A 110 -18.41 5.59 -16.89
#